data_dfb103b4fb5a22f63d307fdbbc1a18e7
#
_entry.id   dfb103b4fb5a22f63d307fdbbc1a18e7
#
_cell.length_a   1.000
_cell.length_b   1.000
_cell.length_c   1.000
_cell.angle_alpha   90.00
_cell.angle_beta   90.00
_cell.angle_gamma   90.00
#
_symmetry.space_group_name_H-M   'P 1'
#
loop_
_entity.id
_entity.type
_entity.pdbx_description
1 polymer ?
#
loop_
_entity_poly.entity_id
_entity_poly.type
_entity_poly.pdbx_seq_one_letter_code
_entity_poly.pdbx_strand_id
1 'polypeptide(L)'
;MKKIILLLLVVSAVTFAAPANKNRNQNLNTTVQNSKKGETAQEAWERVKPEIKIRLNKISKDLVAGNYKASFDEMPEKFLAYLAKKASVSTNELKNVTIKKMNQMTSNMKIIENTYDFENVKVGKTETGRNYAIIPTKVTIIYNGQKINGEGKTMAFEDGNKWYIINYEKEYMIFLKDVYPDLAKMK
;
A
#
# COMPACT_ATOMS: atom_id res chain seq x y z
N MET A 1 7.56 -6.52 -21.53
CA MET A 1 6.37 -5.68 -21.53
C MET A 1 5.35 -5.98 -20.41
N LYS A 2 5.41 -7.11 -19.70
CA LYS A 2 4.47 -7.45 -18.59
C LYS A 2 4.65 -6.67 -17.27
N LYS A 3 5.73 -5.88 -17.12
CA LYS A 3 6.07 -5.18 -15.87
C LYS A 3 5.51 -3.75 -15.75
N ILE A 4 4.85 -3.22 -16.76
CA ILE A 4 4.42 -1.81 -16.80
C ILE A 4 3.08 -1.60 -16.06
N ILE A 5 2.28 -2.64 -15.92
CA ILE A 5 0.87 -2.52 -15.54
C ILE A 5 0.67 -2.34 -14.04
N LEU A 6 1.54 -2.93 -13.26
CA LEU A 6 1.46 -2.86 -11.79
C LEU A 6 2.07 -1.58 -11.21
N LEU A 7 2.80 -0.83 -12.05
CA LEU A 7 3.52 0.39 -11.67
C LEU A 7 2.60 1.58 -11.35
N LEU A 8 1.33 1.48 -11.65
CA LEU A 8 0.38 2.59 -11.56
C LEU A 8 -0.18 2.86 -10.19
N LEU A 9 -0.02 1.94 -9.29
CA LEU A 9 -0.34 2.17 -7.87
C LEU A 9 0.94 2.41 -7.06
N VAL A 10 2.08 2.35 -7.71
CA VAL A 10 3.34 2.67 -7.09
C VAL A 10 3.58 4.17 -7.27
N VAL A 11 3.90 4.83 -6.22
CA VAL A 11 4.72 6.03 -6.23
C VAL A 11 5.96 5.67 -7.06
N SER A 12 5.86 5.78 -8.39
CA SER A 12 6.99 5.60 -9.29
C SER A 12 8.05 6.53 -8.78
N ALA A 13 9.11 5.93 -8.27
CA ALA A 13 10.27 6.58 -7.75
C ALA A 13 10.37 8.02 -8.23
N VAL A 14 10.11 8.95 -7.35
CA VAL A 14 10.68 10.25 -7.46
C VAL A 14 12.17 9.98 -7.41
N THR A 15 12.79 9.81 -8.58
CA THR A 15 14.24 9.80 -8.72
C THR A 15 14.70 11.22 -8.45
N PHE A 16 14.65 11.59 -7.18
CA PHE A 16 15.46 12.67 -6.69
C PHE A 16 16.82 12.07 -6.36
N ALA A 17 17.83 12.44 -7.12
CA ALA A 17 19.20 12.26 -6.71
C ALA A 17 19.39 13.01 -5.38
N ALA A 18 19.25 12.30 -4.28
CA ALA A 18 19.58 12.81 -2.97
C ALA A 18 21.08 12.63 -2.73
N PRO A 19 21.79 13.65 -2.26
CA PRO A 19 23.19 13.48 -1.84
C PRO A 19 23.25 12.50 -0.67
N ALA A 20 24.16 11.55 -0.76
CA ALA A 20 24.45 10.59 0.28
C ALA A 20 24.89 11.31 1.56
N ASN A 21 24.06 11.33 2.58
CA ASN A 21 24.48 11.72 3.92
C ASN A 21 24.45 10.49 4.84
N LYS A 22 25.66 10.07 5.22
CA LYS A 22 25.93 9.03 6.23
C LYS A 22 25.57 9.56 7.61
N ASN A 23 25.05 8.66 8.44
CA ASN A 23 24.87 8.71 9.90
C ASN A 23 23.61 9.40 10.42
N ARG A 24 22.68 8.55 10.86
CA ARG A 24 22.13 8.62 12.23
C ARG A 24 21.37 7.35 12.58
N ASN A 25 21.93 6.57 13.50
CA ASN A 25 21.18 5.63 14.33
C ASN A 25 20.11 6.43 15.08
N GLN A 26 18.85 6.23 14.75
CA GLN A 26 17.74 6.59 15.61
C GLN A 26 17.07 5.30 16.05
N ASN A 27 17.15 5.03 17.36
CA ASN A 27 16.31 4.06 18.06
C ASN A 27 14.84 4.38 17.76
N LEU A 28 14.27 3.68 16.80
CA LEU A 28 12.82 3.65 16.61
C LEU A 28 12.28 2.74 17.72
N ASN A 29 11.75 3.34 18.77
CA ASN A 29 10.96 2.64 19.77
C ASN A 29 9.84 1.91 19.03
N THR A 30 9.98 0.59 18.96
CA THR A 30 8.96 -0.32 18.43
C THR A 30 7.81 -0.28 19.43
N THR A 31 6.78 0.51 19.17
CA THR A 31 5.56 0.51 19.97
C THR A 31 4.95 -0.89 19.87
N VAL A 32 5.08 -1.65 20.95
CA VAL A 32 4.47 -2.99 21.07
C VAL A 32 2.96 -2.85 20.88
N GLN A 33 2.44 -3.56 19.91
CA GLN A 33 1.02 -3.53 19.58
C GLN A 33 0.21 -4.30 20.61
N ASN A 34 -0.88 -3.69 21.05
CA ASN A 34 -1.92 -4.38 21.81
C ASN A 34 -2.83 -5.17 20.84
N SER A 35 -2.32 -6.26 20.25
CA SER A 35 -3.20 -7.33 19.80
C SER A 35 -3.97 -7.82 21.03
N LYS A 36 -5.27 -8.09 20.91
CA LYS A 36 -6.03 -8.70 22.01
C LYS A 36 -5.29 -9.96 22.44
N LYS A 37 -4.91 -10.03 23.71
CA LYS A 37 -4.08 -11.11 24.24
C LYS A 37 -4.75 -12.45 23.93
N GLY A 38 -4.11 -13.30 23.09
CA GLY A 38 -4.60 -14.62 22.71
C GLY A 38 -5.36 -14.70 21.36
N GLU A 39 -5.70 -13.56 20.72
CA GLU A 39 -6.36 -13.58 19.39
C GLU A 39 -5.41 -14.14 18.31
N THR A 40 -5.87 -15.10 17.53
CA THR A 40 -5.13 -15.63 16.37
C THR A 40 -5.20 -14.65 15.19
N ALA A 41 -4.31 -14.80 14.20
CA ALA A 41 -4.36 -13.96 12.98
C ALA A 41 -5.69 -14.14 12.22
N GLN A 42 -6.22 -15.37 12.21
CA GLN A 42 -7.49 -15.66 11.55
C GLN A 42 -8.66 -14.97 12.25
N GLU A 43 -8.74 -15.03 13.57
CA GLU A 43 -9.78 -14.32 14.34
C GLU A 43 -9.71 -12.81 14.18
N ALA A 44 -8.47 -12.24 14.18
CA ALA A 44 -8.26 -10.82 13.91
C ALA A 44 -8.75 -10.43 12.52
N TRP A 45 -8.47 -11.27 11.52
CA TRP A 45 -8.92 -11.06 10.14
C TRP A 45 -10.45 -11.12 10.02
N GLU A 46 -11.09 -12.18 10.51
CA GLU A 46 -12.55 -12.33 10.41
C GLU A 46 -13.29 -11.15 11.09
N ARG A 47 -12.75 -10.62 12.17
CA ARG A 47 -13.30 -9.46 12.87
C ARG A 47 -13.27 -8.19 12.02
N VAL A 48 -12.22 -7.98 11.20
CA VAL A 48 -12.03 -6.74 10.41
C VAL A 48 -12.37 -6.89 8.95
N LYS A 49 -12.47 -8.11 8.44
CA LYS A 49 -12.76 -8.43 7.03
C LYS A 49 -13.96 -7.65 6.46
N PRO A 50 -15.10 -7.49 7.16
CA PRO A 50 -16.23 -6.72 6.64
C PRO A 50 -15.87 -5.25 6.40
N GLU A 51 -15.17 -4.61 7.33
CA GLU A 51 -14.72 -3.22 7.21
C GLU A 51 -13.69 -3.07 6.07
N ILE A 52 -12.67 -3.93 6.04
CA ILE A 52 -11.65 -3.91 4.99
C ILE A 52 -12.29 -4.10 3.61
N LYS A 53 -13.28 -4.98 3.49
CA LYS A 53 -14.03 -5.19 2.24
C LYS A 53 -14.74 -3.92 1.77
N ILE A 54 -15.39 -3.21 2.67
CA ILE A 54 -16.05 -1.92 2.37
C ILE A 54 -15.03 -0.89 1.88
N ARG A 55 -13.91 -0.75 2.58
CA ARG A 55 -12.83 0.20 2.26
C ARG A 55 -12.20 -0.13 0.90
N LEU A 56 -11.88 -1.38 0.63
CA LEU A 56 -11.31 -1.83 -0.64
C LEU A 56 -12.29 -1.64 -1.81
N ASN A 57 -13.58 -1.92 -1.61
CA ASN A 57 -14.60 -1.67 -2.63
C ASN A 57 -14.74 -0.17 -2.93
N LYS A 58 -14.58 0.70 -1.92
CA LYS A 58 -14.53 2.15 -2.12
C LYS A 58 -13.30 2.55 -2.92
N ILE A 59 -12.12 2.07 -2.56
CA ILE A 59 -10.88 2.30 -3.32
C ILE A 59 -11.05 1.88 -4.79
N SER A 60 -11.63 0.69 -5.04
CA SER A 60 -11.89 0.20 -6.39
C SER A 60 -12.75 1.18 -7.19
N LYS A 61 -13.86 1.65 -6.64
CA LYS A 61 -14.74 2.64 -7.27
C LYS A 61 -14.01 3.95 -7.55
N ASP A 62 -13.25 4.43 -6.58
CA ASP A 62 -12.47 5.67 -6.70
C ASP A 62 -11.41 5.56 -7.80
N LEU A 63 -10.68 4.43 -7.88
CA LEU A 63 -9.67 4.19 -8.91
C LEU A 63 -10.28 4.15 -10.32
N VAL A 64 -11.41 3.47 -10.49
CA VAL A 64 -12.14 3.42 -11.76
C VAL A 64 -12.65 4.81 -12.16
N ALA A 65 -13.03 5.64 -11.19
CA ALA A 65 -13.43 7.04 -11.40
C ALA A 65 -12.24 8.00 -11.60
N GLY A 66 -10.99 7.53 -11.49
CA GLY A 66 -9.79 8.37 -11.58
C GLY A 66 -9.49 9.17 -10.32
N ASN A 67 -10.13 8.85 -9.20
CA ASN A 67 -9.86 9.47 -7.89
C ASN A 67 -8.76 8.70 -7.14
N TYR A 68 -7.51 9.06 -7.38
CA TYR A 68 -6.34 8.39 -6.76
C TYR A 68 -6.09 8.81 -5.31
N LYS A 69 -6.73 9.87 -4.83
CA LYS A 69 -6.52 10.37 -3.46
C LYS A 69 -6.91 9.35 -2.40
N ALA A 70 -7.98 8.59 -2.63
CA ALA A 70 -8.52 7.63 -1.67
C ALA A 70 -7.48 6.59 -1.22
N SER A 71 -6.56 6.19 -2.10
CA SER A 71 -5.50 5.23 -1.76
C SER A 71 -4.50 5.76 -0.74
N PHE A 72 -4.27 7.08 -0.68
CA PHE A 72 -3.38 7.68 0.32
C PHE A 72 -4.00 7.74 1.71
N ASP A 73 -5.32 7.85 1.79
CA ASP A 73 -6.04 7.95 3.06
C ASP A 73 -6.05 6.60 3.81
N GLU A 74 -5.75 5.52 3.11
CA GLU A 74 -5.61 4.16 3.66
C GLU A 74 -4.21 3.82 4.14
N MET A 75 -3.20 4.60 3.75
CA MET A 75 -1.81 4.39 4.14
C MET A 75 -1.53 4.90 5.56
N PRO A 76 -0.61 4.26 6.31
CA PRO A 76 -0.18 4.79 7.60
C PRO A 76 0.46 6.16 7.45
N GLU A 77 0.09 7.10 8.32
CA GLU A 77 0.65 8.44 8.31
C GLU A 77 2.17 8.44 8.48
N LYS A 78 2.71 7.59 9.36
CA LYS A 78 4.16 7.47 9.56
C LYS A 78 4.90 6.96 8.32
N PHE A 79 4.25 6.13 7.48
CA PHE A 79 4.83 5.70 6.21
C PHE A 79 4.82 6.84 5.18
N LEU A 80 3.72 7.58 5.09
CA LEU A 80 3.64 8.78 4.24
C LEU A 80 4.66 9.86 4.67
N ALA A 81 4.81 10.09 5.98
CA ALA A 81 5.80 11.02 6.51
C ALA A 81 7.24 10.59 6.19
N TYR A 82 7.52 9.29 6.27
CA TYR A 82 8.82 8.74 5.87
C TYR A 82 9.11 8.99 4.39
N LEU A 83 8.14 8.70 3.50
CA LEU A 83 8.30 8.93 2.06
C LEU A 83 8.48 10.43 1.75
N ALA A 84 7.72 11.30 2.39
CA ALA A 84 7.83 12.75 2.25
C ALA A 84 9.21 13.26 2.68
N LYS A 85 9.74 12.76 3.81
CA LYS A 85 11.10 13.06 4.28
C LYS A 85 12.16 12.59 3.27
N LYS A 86 12.02 11.41 2.69
CA LYS A 86 12.94 10.90 1.65
C LYS A 86 12.92 11.76 0.38
N ALA A 87 11.75 12.30 0.04
CA ALA A 87 11.58 13.21 -1.10
C ALA A 87 11.88 14.68 -0.77
N SER A 88 12.24 15.02 0.48
CA SER A 88 12.49 16.40 0.96
C SER A 88 11.30 17.34 0.75
N VAL A 89 10.08 16.83 0.93
CA VAL A 89 8.82 17.58 0.80
C VAL A 89 7.91 17.34 2.01
N SER A 90 6.84 18.11 2.13
CA SER A 90 5.77 17.84 3.10
C SER A 90 4.91 16.64 2.66
N THR A 91 4.22 16.02 3.61
CA THR A 91 3.29 14.91 3.31
C THR A 91 2.18 15.34 2.34
N ASN A 92 1.65 16.56 2.50
CA ASN A 92 0.63 17.09 1.60
C ASN A 92 1.18 17.34 0.19
N GLU A 93 2.39 17.86 0.09
CA GLU A 93 3.06 18.07 -1.18
C GLU A 93 3.35 16.73 -1.88
N LEU A 94 3.84 15.71 -1.14
CA LEU A 94 4.02 14.36 -1.66
C LEU A 94 2.73 13.83 -2.28
N LYS A 95 1.60 13.91 -1.53
CA LYS A 95 0.27 13.47 -2.02
C LYS A 95 -0.10 14.20 -3.30
N ASN A 96 -0.01 15.54 -3.31
CA ASN A 96 -0.41 16.37 -4.44
C ASN A 96 0.43 16.10 -5.70
N VAL A 97 1.76 16.05 -5.54
CA VAL A 97 2.68 15.76 -6.66
C VAL A 97 2.42 14.37 -7.22
N THR A 98 2.22 13.38 -6.34
CA THR A 98 1.95 12.00 -6.78
C THR A 98 0.62 11.90 -7.52
N ILE A 99 -0.46 12.50 -7.01
CA ILE A 99 -1.78 12.52 -7.67
C ILE A 99 -1.68 13.23 -9.04
N LYS A 100 -1.01 14.39 -9.10
CA LYS A 100 -0.78 15.10 -10.36
C LYS A 100 -0.04 14.22 -11.38
N LYS A 101 1.01 13.52 -10.95
CA LYS A 101 1.77 12.62 -11.81
C LYS A 101 0.94 11.43 -12.27
N MET A 102 0.12 10.85 -11.39
CA MET A 102 -0.80 9.78 -11.76
C MET A 102 -1.81 10.25 -12.81
N ASN A 103 -2.42 11.42 -12.64
CA ASN A 103 -3.34 11.99 -13.62
C ASN A 103 -2.67 12.23 -14.99
N GLN A 104 -1.41 12.66 -15.00
CA GLN A 104 -0.65 12.82 -16.24
C GLN A 104 -0.35 11.47 -16.92
N MET A 105 0.04 10.46 -16.14
CA MET A 105 0.34 9.12 -16.67
C MET A 105 -0.91 8.41 -17.15
N THR A 106 -2.06 8.71 -16.57
CA THR A 106 -3.34 8.10 -16.94
C THR A 106 -4.07 8.83 -18.07
N SER A 107 -3.48 9.87 -18.67
CA SER A 107 -4.07 10.56 -19.83
C SER A 107 -4.40 9.60 -20.99
N ASN A 108 -3.56 8.58 -21.21
CA ASN A 108 -3.73 7.54 -22.23
C ASN A 108 -4.14 6.18 -21.66
N MET A 109 -4.54 6.15 -20.38
CA MET A 109 -4.86 4.93 -19.67
C MET A 109 -6.11 5.13 -18.82
N LYS A 110 -6.97 4.12 -18.81
CA LYS A 110 -8.16 4.09 -17.97
C LYS A 110 -8.21 2.78 -17.21
N ILE A 111 -8.33 2.86 -15.88
CA ILE A 111 -8.68 1.71 -15.06
C ILE A 111 -10.19 1.47 -15.27
N ILE A 112 -10.55 0.29 -15.73
CA ILE A 112 -11.96 -0.06 -15.95
C ILE A 112 -12.47 -1.06 -14.94
N GLU A 113 -11.55 -1.77 -14.26
CA GLU A 113 -11.89 -2.72 -13.22
C GLU A 113 -10.73 -2.86 -12.23
N ASN A 114 -11.03 -2.96 -10.94
CA ASN A 114 -10.09 -3.32 -9.89
C ASN A 114 -10.85 -4.16 -8.86
N THR A 115 -10.46 -5.42 -8.67
CA THR A 115 -11.17 -6.37 -7.82
C THR A 115 -10.23 -7.04 -6.83
N TYR A 116 -10.80 -7.50 -5.71
CA TYR A 116 -10.10 -8.14 -4.61
C TYR A 116 -10.69 -9.50 -4.33
N ASP A 117 -9.84 -10.52 -4.24
CA ASP A 117 -10.24 -11.89 -3.96
C ASP A 117 -10.20 -12.15 -2.44
N PHE A 118 -11.37 -12.07 -1.81
CA PHE A 118 -11.52 -12.29 -0.36
C PHE A 118 -11.62 -13.77 0.04
N GLU A 119 -11.70 -14.68 -0.93
CA GLU A 119 -11.72 -16.11 -0.67
C GLU A 119 -10.31 -16.72 -0.57
N ASN A 120 -9.34 -16.12 -1.27
CA ASN A 120 -7.96 -16.59 -1.32
C ASN A 120 -7.00 -15.69 -0.51
N VAL A 121 -7.46 -15.10 0.59
CA VAL A 121 -6.65 -14.26 1.47
C VAL A 121 -5.68 -15.12 2.28
N LYS A 122 -4.42 -14.69 2.34
CA LYS A 122 -3.43 -15.27 3.24
C LYS A 122 -3.28 -14.39 4.47
N VAL A 123 -3.59 -14.93 5.63
CA VAL A 123 -3.47 -14.21 6.91
C VAL A 123 -2.29 -14.73 7.72
N GLY A 124 -1.70 -13.87 8.57
CA GLY A 124 -0.60 -14.25 9.41
C GLY A 124 -0.26 -13.21 10.46
N LYS A 125 0.73 -13.55 11.28
CA LYS A 125 1.40 -12.62 12.20
C LYS A 125 2.86 -12.49 11.83
N THR A 126 3.37 -11.27 11.93
CA THR A 126 4.81 -11.02 11.82
C THR A 126 5.56 -11.56 13.03
N GLU A 127 6.90 -11.54 12.99
CA GLU A 127 7.76 -11.89 14.13
C GLU A 127 7.51 -11.01 15.37
N THR A 128 6.98 -9.80 15.19
CA THR A 128 6.62 -8.86 16.27
C THR A 128 5.17 -9.02 16.74
N GLY A 129 4.42 -9.99 16.20
CA GLY A 129 3.03 -10.25 16.55
C GLY A 129 2.01 -9.38 15.82
N ARG A 130 2.41 -8.58 14.81
CA ARG A 130 1.51 -7.77 13.98
C ARG A 130 0.64 -8.66 13.11
N ASN A 131 -0.68 -8.48 13.17
CA ASN A 131 -1.62 -9.15 12.28
C ASN A 131 -1.54 -8.55 10.88
N TYR A 132 -1.61 -9.40 9.86
CA TYR A 132 -1.69 -8.98 8.46
C TYR A 132 -2.55 -9.93 7.63
N ALA A 133 -3.03 -9.42 6.49
CA ALA A 133 -3.74 -10.17 5.46
C ALA A 133 -3.23 -9.76 4.08
N ILE A 134 -2.90 -10.74 3.24
CA ILE A 134 -2.50 -10.54 1.84
C ILE A 134 -3.67 -10.95 0.95
N ILE A 135 -4.19 -9.99 0.23
CA ILE A 135 -5.41 -10.11 -0.58
C ILE A 135 -5.02 -10.08 -2.05
N PRO A 136 -5.25 -11.15 -2.83
CA PRO A 136 -5.03 -11.13 -4.27
C PRO A 136 -5.88 -10.05 -4.93
N THR A 137 -5.28 -9.33 -5.88
CA THR A 137 -5.91 -8.19 -6.55
C THR A 137 -5.80 -8.37 -8.05
N LYS A 138 -6.87 -8.06 -8.78
CA LYS A 138 -6.88 -8.03 -10.25
C LYS A 138 -7.26 -6.65 -10.72
N VAL A 139 -6.58 -6.18 -11.73
CA VAL A 139 -6.86 -4.88 -12.36
C VAL A 139 -6.98 -5.06 -13.86
N THR A 140 -7.95 -4.39 -14.45
CA THR A 140 -8.09 -4.29 -15.90
C THR A 140 -7.97 -2.83 -16.29
N ILE A 141 -7.08 -2.54 -17.23
CA ILE A 141 -6.89 -1.20 -17.78
C ILE A 141 -7.09 -1.19 -19.28
N ILE A 142 -7.46 -0.04 -19.82
CA ILE A 142 -7.33 0.28 -21.24
C ILE A 142 -6.11 1.19 -21.36
N TYR A 143 -5.16 0.79 -22.20
CA TYR A 143 -3.98 1.59 -22.51
C TYR A 143 -3.81 1.66 -24.03
N ASN A 144 -3.81 2.87 -24.61
CA ASN A 144 -3.80 3.09 -26.04
C ASN A 144 -4.85 2.25 -26.79
N GLY A 145 -6.06 2.16 -26.24
CA GLY A 145 -7.17 1.38 -26.82
C GLY A 145 -7.10 -0.13 -26.60
N GLN A 146 -6.03 -0.65 -26.03
CA GLN A 146 -5.87 -2.08 -25.76
C GLN A 146 -6.24 -2.42 -24.31
N LYS A 147 -7.03 -3.49 -24.14
CA LYS A 147 -7.37 -4.03 -22.82
C LYS A 147 -6.20 -4.86 -22.30
N ILE A 148 -5.73 -4.53 -21.09
CA ILE A 148 -4.63 -5.20 -20.40
C ILE A 148 -5.09 -5.63 -19.01
N ASN A 149 -4.89 -6.91 -18.68
CA ASN A 149 -5.18 -7.45 -17.37
C ASN A 149 -3.89 -7.60 -16.58
N GLY A 150 -3.92 -7.20 -15.30
CA GLY A 150 -2.83 -7.34 -14.35
C GLY A 150 -3.28 -8.04 -13.08
N GLU A 151 -2.36 -8.71 -12.43
CA GLU A 151 -2.55 -9.32 -11.12
C GLU A 151 -1.55 -8.73 -10.14
N GLY A 152 -1.97 -8.55 -8.90
CA GLY A 152 -1.16 -8.02 -7.83
C GLY A 152 -1.65 -8.48 -6.47
N LYS A 153 -1.15 -7.85 -5.44
CA LYS A 153 -1.54 -8.13 -4.07
C LYS A 153 -1.71 -6.83 -3.30
N THR A 154 -2.70 -6.82 -2.46
CA THR A 154 -2.93 -5.76 -1.47
C THR A 154 -2.67 -6.32 -0.08
N MET A 155 -2.00 -5.59 0.77
CA MET A 155 -1.79 -5.96 2.17
C MET A 155 -2.64 -5.07 3.06
N ALA A 156 -3.45 -5.70 3.91
CA ALA A 156 -4.03 -5.07 5.08
C ALA A 156 -3.22 -5.49 6.31
N PHE A 157 -2.89 -4.57 7.21
CA PHE A 157 -2.13 -4.87 8.42
C PHE A 157 -2.51 -3.97 9.59
N GLU A 158 -2.37 -4.51 10.78
CA GLU A 158 -2.66 -3.81 12.04
C GLU A 158 -1.46 -2.98 12.50
N ASP A 159 -1.71 -1.72 12.89
CA ASP A 159 -0.74 -0.87 13.58
C ASP A 159 -1.45 -0.10 14.69
N GLY A 160 -1.14 -0.41 15.93
CA GLY A 160 -1.94 0.02 17.08
C GLY A 160 -3.32 -0.64 17.05
N ASN A 161 -4.37 0.17 17.14
CA ASN A 161 -5.76 -0.31 17.10
C ASN A 161 -6.42 -0.10 15.73
N LYS A 162 -5.64 0.14 14.68
CA LYS A 162 -6.12 0.47 13.34
C LYS A 162 -5.51 -0.45 12.30
N TRP A 163 -6.32 -0.80 11.31
CA TRP A 163 -5.86 -1.50 10.12
C TRP A 163 -5.63 -0.53 8.98
N TYR A 164 -4.49 -0.71 8.30
CA TYR A 164 -4.06 0.07 7.16
C TYR A 164 -4.01 -0.80 5.92
N ILE A 165 -4.11 -0.18 4.76
CA ILE A 165 -4.12 -0.86 3.47
C ILE A 165 -3.02 -0.27 2.60
N ILE A 166 -2.19 -1.13 2.03
CA ILE A 166 -1.13 -0.74 1.10
C ILE A 166 -0.99 -1.77 -0.03
N ASN A 167 -0.35 -1.37 -1.10
CA ASN A 167 0.08 -2.30 -2.13
C ASN A 167 1.18 -3.23 -1.60
N TYR A 168 1.06 -4.54 -1.88
CA TYR A 168 2.07 -5.53 -1.52
C TYR A 168 2.92 -5.88 -2.75
N GLU A 169 3.70 -4.90 -3.19
CA GLU A 169 4.62 -5.01 -4.31
C GLU A 169 6.07 -4.80 -3.86
N LYS A 170 7.01 -5.39 -4.59
CA LYS A 170 8.43 -5.38 -4.24
C LYS A 170 8.97 -3.96 -4.02
N GLU A 171 8.54 -3.03 -4.84
CA GLU A 171 8.94 -1.63 -4.80
C GLU A 171 8.49 -0.94 -3.50
N TYR A 172 7.28 -1.23 -3.02
CA TYR A 172 6.79 -0.75 -1.73
C TYR A 172 7.54 -1.34 -0.57
N MET A 173 7.85 -2.63 -0.64
CA MET A 173 8.54 -3.34 0.44
C MET A 173 9.95 -2.79 0.69
N ILE A 174 10.61 -2.24 -0.33
CA ILE A 174 11.91 -1.57 -0.19
C ILE A 174 11.83 -0.37 0.77
N PHE A 175 10.75 0.42 0.70
CA PHE A 175 10.54 1.56 1.58
C PHE A 175 9.89 1.17 2.91
N LEU A 176 9.06 0.14 2.88
CA LEU A 176 8.35 -0.33 4.07
C LEU A 176 9.29 -0.86 5.15
N LYS A 177 10.42 -1.47 4.76
CA LYS A 177 11.42 -2.03 5.68
C LYS A 177 11.98 -1.02 6.69
N ASP A 178 12.03 0.26 6.33
CA ASP A 178 12.58 1.30 7.20
C ASP A 178 11.54 1.80 8.24
N VAL A 179 10.26 1.53 8.01
CA VAL A 179 9.14 1.94 8.89
C VAL A 179 8.50 0.75 9.60
N TYR A 180 8.43 -0.38 8.89
CA TYR A 180 7.83 -1.64 9.34
C TYR A 180 8.73 -2.82 8.95
N PRO A 181 9.88 -2.97 9.60
CA PRO A 181 10.86 -4.01 9.25
C PRO A 181 10.30 -5.43 9.38
N ASP A 182 9.35 -5.63 10.26
CA ASP A 182 8.67 -6.89 10.48
C ASP A 182 7.79 -7.31 9.27
N LEU A 183 7.09 -6.36 8.65
CA LEU A 183 6.32 -6.62 7.43
C LEU A 183 7.22 -6.90 6.21
N ALA A 184 8.39 -6.28 6.15
CA ALA A 184 9.32 -6.47 5.03
C ALA A 184 10.03 -7.84 5.05
N LYS A 185 10.02 -8.55 6.17
CA LYS A 185 10.63 -9.89 6.34
C LYS A 185 9.66 -11.04 6.06
N MET A 186 8.39 -10.76 5.80
CA MET A 186 7.42 -11.79 5.47
C MET A 186 7.83 -12.52 4.18
N LYS A 187 7.73 -13.84 4.18
CA LYS A 187 8.06 -14.72 3.05
C LYS A 187 6.84 -15.09 2.21
#